data_149fe35fc5c5eb3b4e50135061022652
#
_entry.id   149fe35fc5c5eb3b4e50135061022652
#
_cell.length_a   1.000
_cell.length_b   1.000
_cell.length_c   1.000
_cell.angle_alpha   90.00
_cell.angle_beta   90.00
_cell.angle_gamma   90.00
#
_symmetry.space_group_name_H-M   'P 1'
#
loop_
_entity.id
_entity.type
_entity.pdbx_description
1 polymer ?
#
loop_
_entity_poly.entity_id
_entity_poly.type
_entity_poly.pdbx_seq_one_letter_code
_entity_poly.pdbx_strand_id
1 'polypeptide(L)'
;MAQPTYRDPTVTLRDHTDYTGWITQLQARCVVHNIWDKVNPKSTAQLTPKPEAVRAPVIADYTPAANVDIPTRQTELSSGGQKAFKEDLEYYKILVEQFKNDRHEYEKERASLQHIVAFIQSTVSPHLLRTCCLPEKSLRQWITDLQLTVGVDEQTEQERARDRFLAALRPMRSASQWDTWLAEYDRQLQRRRHIESPSYHN
;
A
#
# COMPACT_ATOMS: atom_id res chain seq x y z
N MET A 1 -8.49 -0.11 38.06
CA MET A 1 -9.13 -0.91 36.99
C MET A 1 -8.14 -0.98 35.80
N ALA A 2 -7.58 -2.16 35.53
CA ALA A 2 -6.69 -2.33 34.39
C ALA A 2 -7.54 -2.27 33.11
N GLN A 3 -7.18 -1.39 32.17
CA GLN A 3 -7.81 -1.37 30.85
C GLN A 3 -7.53 -2.70 30.15
N PRO A 4 -8.54 -3.33 29.50
CA PRO A 4 -8.29 -4.51 28.72
C PRO A 4 -7.33 -4.15 27.59
N THR A 5 -6.12 -4.70 27.61
CA THR A 5 -5.19 -4.63 26.48
C THR A 5 -5.80 -5.43 25.34
N TYR A 6 -6.44 -4.75 24.42
CA TYR A 6 -6.93 -5.32 23.16
C TYR A 6 -5.71 -5.75 22.35
N ARG A 7 -5.35 -7.02 22.46
CA ARG A 7 -4.38 -7.63 21.55
C ARG A 7 -5.12 -7.91 20.24
N ASP A 8 -4.89 -7.09 19.24
CA ASP A 8 -5.29 -7.40 17.87
C ASP A 8 -4.67 -8.76 17.51
N PRO A 9 -5.45 -9.82 17.26
CA PRO A 9 -4.92 -11.14 16.97
C PRO A 9 -4.26 -11.12 15.60
N THR A 10 -2.97 -10.76 15.58
CA THR A 10 -2.20 -10.72 14.33
C THR A 10 -2.01 -12.15 13.82
N VAL A 11 -2.57 -12.45 12.65
CA VAL A 11 -2.40 -13.73 11.98
C VAL A 11 -0.99 -13.83 11.44
N THR A 12 -0.28 -14.92 11.77
CA THR A 12 1.04 -15.23 11.21
C THR A 12 0.87 -16.18 10.04
N LEU A 13 1.39 -15.85 8.88
CA LEU A 13 1.37 -16.68 7.69
C LEU A 13 2.45 -17.77 7.77
N ARG A 14 2.04 -19.01 7.99
CA ARG A 14 2.89 -20.19 8.06
C ARG A 14 2.65 -21.13 6.88
N ASP A 15 1.38 -21.29 6.54
CA ASP A 15 0.91 -22.18 5.48
C ASP A 15 -0.41 -21.65 4.86
N HIS A 16 -0.99 -22.45 3.98
CA HIS A 16 -2.22 -22.11 3.28
C HIS A 16 -3.45 -21.90 4.19
N THR A 17 -3.47 -22.45 5.41
CA THR A 17 -4.62 -22.30 6.33
C THR A 17 -4.68 -20.91 6.93
N ASP A 18 -3.54 -20.25 7.06
CA ASP A 18 -3.43 -18.89 7.59
C ASP A 18 -3.65 -17.83 6.50
N TYR A 19 -3.54 -18.19 5.21
CA TYR A 19 -3.46 -17.25 4.09
C TYR A 19 -4.65 -16.29 4.02
N THR A 20 -5.87 -16.81 4.07
CA THR A 20 -7.10 -15.99 3.96
C THR A 20 -7.20 -14.96 5.09
N GLY A 21 -6.90 -15.36 6.33
CA GLY A 21 -6.88 -14.46 7.48
C GLY A 21 -5.78 -13.40 7.38
N TRP A 22 -4.59 -13.83 6.96
CA TRP A 22 -3.43 -12.96 6.81
C TRP A 22 -3.61 -11.93 5.69
N ILE A 23 -4.07 -12.34 4.50
CA ILE A 23 -4.28 -11.41 3.37
C ILE A 23 -5.37 -10.37 3.68
N THR A 24 -6.41 -10.75 4.41
CA THR A 24 -7.45 -9.82 4.87
C THR A 24 -6.88 -8.75 5.81
N GLN A 25 -6.02 -9.13 6.75
CA GLN A 25 -5.34 -8.18 7.64
C GLN A 25 -4.35 -7.28 6.88
N LEU A 26 -3.60 -7.84 5.93
CA LEU A 26 -2.72 -7.07 5.06
C LEU A 26 -3.51 -6.04 4.26
N GLN A 27 -4.60 -6.45 3.63
CA GLN A 27 -5.47 -5.56 2.87
C GLN A 27 -6.03 -4.43 3.74
N ALA A 28 -6.56 -4.74 4.92
CA ALA A 28 -7.08 -3.74 5.85
C ALA A 28 -6.01 -2.69 6.21
N ARG A 29 -4.78 -3.11 6.49
CA ARG A 29 -3.65 -2.19 6.75
C ARG A 29 -3.30 -1.35 5.53
N CYS A 30 -3.24 -1.94 4.34
CA CYS A 30 -2.98 -1.21 3.10
C CYS A 30 -4.07 -0.16 2.81
N VAL A 31 -5.33 -0.45 3.09
CA VAL A 31 -6.46 0.49 2.95
C VAL A 31 -6.30 1.65 3.92
N VAL A 32 -5.98 1.41 5.20
CA VAL A 32 -5.73 2.47 6.19
C VAL A 32 -4.60 3.40 5.74
N HIS A 33 -3.57 2.88 5.10
CA HIS A 33 -2.45 3.65 4.57
C HIS A 33 -2.69 4.19 3.15
N ASN A 34 -3.86 3.94 2.56
CA ASN A 34 -4.25 4.36 1.20
C ASN A 34 -3.27 3.90 0.10
N ILE A 35 -2.77 2.67 0.21
CA ILE A 35 -1.80 2.10 -0.75
C ILE A 35 -2.21 0.75 -1.33
N TRP A 36 -3.43 0.26 -1.01
CA TRP A 36 -3.87 -1.06 -1.48
C TRP A 36 -3.80 -1.19 -3.00
N ASP A 37 -4.27 -0.19 -3.74
CA ASP A 37 -4.28 -0.22 -5.20
C ASP A 37 -2.86 -0.31 -5.80
N LYS A 38 -1.85 0.21 -5.09
CA LYS A 38 -0.45 0.19 -5.54
C LYS A 38 0.26 -1.12 -5.26
N VAL A 39 -0.19 -1.90 -4.28
CA VAL A 39 0.41 -3.18 -3.88
C VAL A 39 -0.43 -4.40 -4.25
N ASN A 40 -1.70 -4.22 -4.58
CA ASN A 40 -2.60 -5.29 -5.00
C ASN A 40 -2.08 -5.96 -6.30
N PRO A 41 -1.89 -7.29 -6.33
CA PRO A 41 -1.48 -8.01 -7.54
C PRO A 41 -2.40 -7.82 -8.75
N LYS A 42 -3.69 -7.61 -8.51
CA LYS A 42 -4.69 -7.43 -9.58
C LYS A 42 -4.78 -6.00 -10.10
N SER A 43 -4.12 -5.03 -9.47
CA SER A 43 -4.19 -3.62 -9.84
C SER A 43 -3.07 -3.23 -10.79
N THR A 44 -3.36 -2.29 -11.70
CA THR A 44 -2.37 -1.68 -12.60
C THR A 44 -1.78 -0.39 -12.07
N ALA A 45 -2.27 0.11 -10.92
CA ALA A 45 -1.79 1.35 -10.31
C ALA A 45 -0.29 1.27 -10.01
N GLN A 46 0.43 2.35 -10.32
CA GLN A 46 1.86 2.43 -10.12
C GLN A 46 2.22 3.28 -8.90
N LEU A 47 3.41 3.04 -8.36
CA LEU A 47 3.97 3.87 -7.30
C LEU A 47 4.28 5.26 -7.83
N THR A 48 4.12 6.27 -6.97
CA THR A 48 4.46 7.65 -7.28
C THR A 48 5.95 7.74 -7.63
N PRO A 49 6.33 8.29 -8.81
CA PRO A 49 7.72 8.48 -9.15
C PRO A 49 8.37 9.50 -8.22
N LYS A 50 9.68 9.39 -8.03
CA LYS A 50 10.42 10.37 -7.25
C LYS A 50 10.39 11.73 -7.97
N PRO A 51 9.91 12.80 -7.30
CA PRO A 51 9.89 14.13 -7.91
C PRO A 51 11.29 14.63 -8.25
N GLU A 52 11.42 15.24 -9.42
CA GLU A 52 12.67 15.87 -9.85
C GLU A 52 12.77 17.27 -9.30
N ALA A 53 13.97 17.67 -8.87
CA ALA A 53 14.21 19.00 -8.34
C ALA A 53 14.03 20.06 -9.45
N VAL A 54 13.30 21.11 -9.14
CA VAL A 54 13.08 22.24 -10.06
C VAL A 54 14.34 23.10 -10.15
N ARG A 55 14.77 23.38 -11.38
CA ARG A 55 15.96 24.23 -11.62
C ARG A 55 15.55 25.70 -11.53
N ALA A 56 16.28 26.47 -10.73
CA ALA A 56 16.09 27.91 -10.65
C ALA A 56 16.51 28.60 -11.95
N PRO A 57 15.84 29.69 -12.35
CA PRO A 57 16.28 30.53 -13.46
C PRO A 57 17.66 31.14 -13.16
N VAL A 58 18.54 31.11 -14.16
CA VAL A 58 19.92 31.60 -14.05
C VAL A 58 20.02 32.93 -14.77
N ILE A 59 20.50 33.97 -14.09
CA ILE A 59 20.57 35.35 -14.61
C ILE A 59 21.34 35.42 -15.94
N ALA A 60 22.37 34.60 -16.10
CA ALA A 60 23.20 34.56 -17.31
C ALA A 60 22.44 34.11 -18.58
N ASP A 61 21.27 33.47 -18.43
CA ASP A 61 20.44 32.98 -19.55
C ASP A 61 19.55 34.11 -20.18
N TYR A 62 19.55 35.33 -19.57
CA TYR A 62 18.71 36.45 -20.01
C TYR A 62 19.50 37.55 -20.68
N THR A 63 18.82 38.32 -21.53
CA THR A 63 19.44 39.38 -22.34
C THR A 63 20.11 40.42 -21.46
N PRO A 64 21.45 40.63 -21.59
CA PRO A 64 22.19 41.61 -20.80
C PRO A 64 21.87 43.04 -21.20
N ALA A 65 22.22 43.99 -20.35
CA ALA A 65 22.23 45.40 -20.69
C ALA A 65 23.40 45.74 -21.64
N ALA A 66 23.35 46.90 -22.27
CA ALA A 66 24.45 47.36 -23.11
C ALA A 66 25.77 47.42 -22.29
N ASN A 67 26.86 46.90 -22.89
CA ASN A 67 28.20 46.82 -22.31
C ASN A 67 28.40 45.79 -21.15
N VAL A 68 27.50 44.82 -21.04
CA VAL A 68 27.64 43.67 -20.11
C VAL A 68 27.73 42.40 -20.95
N ASP A 69 28.82 41.64 -20.82
CA ASP A 69 29.01 40.39 -21.54
C ASP A 69 28.22 39.22 -20.91
N ILE A 70 28.42 39.02 -19.60
CA ILE A 70 27.72 37.97 -18.85
C ILE A 70 27.12 38.60 -17.58
N PRO A 71 25.79 38.70 -17.51
CA PRO A 71 25.12 39.31 -16.36
C PRO A 71 25.18 38.37 -15.13
N THR A 72 25.54 38.92 -13.99
CA THR A 72 25.62 38.24 -12.69
C THR A 72 24.51 38.73 -11.74
N ARG A 73 23.94 39.90 -12.05
CA ARG A 73 22.90 40.56 -11.24
C ARG A 73 21.74 40.96 -12.10
N GLN A 74 20.54 40.99 -11.54
CA GLN A 74 19.32 41.40 -12.23
C GLN A 74 19.44 42.84 -12.81
N THR A 75 20.16 43.73 -12.16
CA THR A 75 20.36 45.11 -12.64
C THR A 75 21.24 45.20 -13.89
N GLU A 76 21.97 44.17 -14.21
CA GLU A 76 22.83 44.06 -15.40
C GLU A 76 22.08 43.50 -16.62
N LEU A 77 20.80 43.14 -16.46
CA LEU A 77 19.93 42.74 -17.54
C LEU A 77 19.31 43.97 -18.24
N SER A 78 19.03 43.85 -19.54
CA SER A 78 18.20 44.82 -20.28
C SER A 78 16.80 44.89 -19.66
N SER A 79 16.04 45.92 -19.97
CA SER A 79 14.64 46.06 -19.48
C SER A 79 13.77 44.84 -19.85
N GLY A 80 13.95 44.28 -21.05
CA GLY A 80 13.30 43.06 -21.49
C GLY A 80 13.78 41.82 -20.73
N GLY A 81 15.10 41.69 -20.51
CA GLY A 81 15.71 40.62 -19.73
C GLY A 81 15.25 40.62 -18.27
N GLN A 82 15.16 41.81 -17.65
CA GLN A 82 14.63 41.95 -16.29
C GLN A 82 13.16 41.50 -16.17
N LYS A 83 12.33 41.85 -17.17
CA LYS A 83 10.91 41.44 -17.21
C LYS A 83 10.81 39.94 -17.35
N ALA A 84 11.52 39.34 -18.31
CA ALA A 84 11.50 37.90 -18.54
C ALA A 84 12.02 37.15 -17.32
N PHE A 85 13.15 37.56 -16.71
CA PHE A 85 13.67 36.94 -15.48
C PHE A 85 12.66 37.00 -14.33
N LYS A 86 11.96 38.11 -14.17
CA LYS A 86 10.96 38.25 -13.11
C LYS A 86 9.76 37.34 -13.33
N GLU A 87 9.27 37.22 -14.57
CA GLU A 87 8.19 36.30 -14.93
C GLU A 87 8.59 34.85 -14.68
N ASP A 88 9.78 34.44 -15.11
CA ASP A 88 10.29 33.08 -14.86
C ASP A 88 10.56 32.81 -13.38
N LEU A 89 10.97 33.82 -12.59
CA LEU A 89 11.13 33.70 -11.17
C LEU A 89 9.78 33.46 -10.45
N GLU A 90 8.71 34.15 -10.87
CA GLU A 90 7.38 33.91 -10.33
C GLU A 90 6.86 32.50 -10.71
N TYR A 91 7.07 32.08 -11.95
CA TYR A 91 6.75 30.71 -12.36
C TYR A 91 7.55 29.67 -11.59
N TYR A 92 8.84 29.90 -11.39
CA TYR A 92 9.69 29.03 -10.57
C TYR A 92 9.17 28.86 -9.14
N LYS A 93 8.66 29.92 -8.51
CA LYS A 93 8.04 29.82 -7.19
C LYS A 93 6.86 28.85 -7.16
N ILE A 94 6.01 28.90 -8.19
CA ILE A 94 4.86 27.97 -8.35
C ILE A 94 5.38 26.53 -8.47
N LEU A 95 6.38 26.30 -9.32
CA LEU A 95 6.97 24.97 -9.51
C LEU A 95 7.62 24.44 -8.23
N VAL A 96 8.25 25.30 -7.43
CA VAL A 96 8.83 24.90 -6.14
C VAL A 96 7.76 24.47 -5.15
N GLU A 97 6.61 25.15 -5.11
CA GLU A 97 5.49 24.74 -4.25
C GLU A 97 4.88 23.40 -4.73
N GLN A 98 4.73 23.21 -6.04
CA GLN A 98 4.30 21.91 -6.59
C GLN A 98 5.28 20.80 -6.23
N PHE A 99 6.59 21.03 -6.43
CA PHE A 99 7.63 20.07 -6.05
C PHE A 99 7.59 19.69 -4.57
N LYS A 100 7.33 20.66 -3.68
CA LYS A 100 7.21 20.38 -2.23
C LYS A 100 6.02 19.47 -1.94
N ASN A 101 4.88 19.73 -2.58
CA ASN A 101 3.68 18.93 -2.42
C ASN A 101 3.89 17.50 -2.95
N ASP A 102 4.43 17.35 -4.16
CA ASP A 102 4.72 16.06 -4.77
C ASP A 102 5.72 15.27 -3.95
N ARG A 103 6.74 15.96 -3.42
CA ARG A 103 7.73 15.36 -2.52
C ARG A 103 7.09 14.87 -1.22
N HIS A 104 6.19 15.65 -0.63
CA HIS A 104 5.47 15.26 0.57
C HIS A 104 4.62 14.01 0.35
N GLU A 105 3.88 13.96 -0.77
CA GLU A 105 3.10 12.79 -1.14
C GLU A 105 3.97 11.55 -1.40
N TYR A 106 5.08 11.72 -2.10
CA TYR A 106 6.05 10.65 -2.32
C TYR A 106 6.61 10.11 -1.00
N GLU A 107 7.03 10.99 -0.08
CA GLU A 107 7.58 10.60 1.23
C GLU A 107 6.51 9.87 2.09
N LYS A 108 5.27 10.35 2.08
CA LYS A 108 4.13 9.71 2.75
C LYS A 108 3.87 8.31 2.20
N GLU A 109 3.86 8.15 0.88
CA GLU A 109 3.71 6.84 0.25
C GLU A 109 4.84 5.89 0.63
N ARG A 110 6.09 6.37 0.60
CA ARG A 110 7.26 5.57 1.00
C ARG A 110 7.20 5.12 2.45
N ALA A 111 6.79 5.99 3.36
CA ALA A 111 6.57 5.64 4.75
C ALA A 111 5.47 4.56 4.90
N SER A 112 4.37 4.71 4.17
CA SER A 112 3.28 3.72 4.16
C SER A 112 3.76 2.35 3.67
N LEU A 113 4.54 2.30 2.59
CA LEU A 113 5.14 1.05 2.08
C LEU A 113 6.08 0.41 3.12
N GLN A 114 6.89 1.20 3.83
CA GLN A 114 7.77 0.69 4.89
C GLN A 114 6.97 0.03 6.03
N HIS A 115 5.83 0.60 6.43
CA HIS A 115 4.93 -0.01 7.41
C HIS A 115 4.40 -1.37 6.93
N ILE A 116 4.03 -1.49 5.66
CA ILE A 116 3.56 -2.76 5.11
C ILE A 116 4.69 -3.79 4.99
N VAL A 117 5.88 -3.37 4.56
CA VAL A 117 7.07 -4.24 4.55
C VAL A 117 7.36 -4.78 5.95
N ALA A 118 7.36 -3.93 6.98
CA ALA A 118 7.57 -4.32 8.37
C ALA A 118 6.50 -5.31 8.86
N PHE A 119 5.22 -5.08 8.49
CA PHE A 119 4.14 -6.03 8.78
C PHE A 119 4.39 -7.39 8.15
N ILE A 120 4.72 -7.45 6.85
CA ILE A 120 5.02 -8.71 6.16
C ILE A 120 6.19 -9.42 6.82
N GLN A 121 7.30 -8.71 7.09
CA GLN A 121 8.49 -9.27 7.71
C GLN A 121 8.24 -9.83 9.12
N SER A 122 7.31 -9.24 9.87
CA SER A 122 6.97 -9.68 11.23
C SER A 122 5.93 -10.80 11.29
N THR A 123 5.13 -10.97 10.22
CA THR A 123 3.98 -11.89 10.21
C THR A 123 4.10 -13.06 9.24
N VAL A 124 5.09 -13.05 8.37
CA VAL A 124 5.36 -14.17 7.44
C VAL A 124 6.48 -15.02 8.00
N SER A 125 6.30 -16.34 7.93
CA SER A 125 7.28 -17.30 8.45
C SER A 125 8.64 -17.19 7.72
N PRO A 126 9.77 -17.48 8.41
CA PRO A 126 11.11 -17.26 7.85
C PRO A 126 11.41 -18.02 6.55
N HIS A 127 10.79 -19.17 6.34
CA HIS A 127 10.99 -19.93 5.10
C HIS A 127 10.30 -19.25 3.91
N LEU A 128 9.08 -18.74 4.10
CA LEU A 128 8.35 -18.00 3.06
C LEU A 128 9.01 -16.64 2.77
N LEU A 129 9.54 -15.95 3.79
CA LEU A 129 10.30 -14.73 3.57
C LEU A 129 11.49 -14.96 2.65
N ARG A 130 12.25 -16.05 2.89
CA ARG A 130 13.43 -16.37 2.07
C ARG A 130 13.12 -16.80 0.64
N THR A 131 11.95 -17.35 0.38
CA THR A 131 11.57 -17.84 -0.95
C THR A 131 10.76 -16.83 -1.74
N CYS A 132 9.85 -16.08 -1.09
CA CYS A 132 8.90 -15.20 -1.77
C CYS A 132 9.25 -13.72 -1.66
N CYS A 133 9.90 -13.27 -0.56
CA CYS A 133 10.12 -11.87 -0.27
C CYS A 133 11.57 -11.44 -0.55
N LEU A 134 12.04 -11.68 -1.77
CA LEU A 134 13.40 -11.36 -2.16
C LEU A 134 13.62 -9.84 -2.30
N PRO A 135 14.79 -9.31 -1.92
CA PRO A 135 15.07 -7.86 -1.90
C PRO A 135 14.93 -7.16 -3.26
N GLU A 136 15.22 -7.87 -4.35
CA GLU A 136 15.12 -7.37 -5.73
C GLU A 136 13.70 -7.29 -6.27
N LYS A 137 12.72 -7.89 -5.58
CA LYS A 137 11.32 -7.91 -5.99
C LYS A 137 10.54 -6.77 -5.35
N SER A 138 9.55 -6.25 -6.08
CA SER A 138 8.61 -5.28 -5.55
C SER A 138 7.67 -5.90 -4.51
N LEU A 139 7.08 -5.06 -3.66
CA LEU A 139 6.09 -5.51 -2.67
C LEU A 139 4.90 -6.22 -3.31
N ARG A 140 4.45 -5.77 -4.49
CA ARG A 140 3.41 -6.45 -5.28
C ARG A 140 3.84 -7.85 -5.70
N GLN A 141 5.09 -8.02 -6.12
CA GLN A 141 5.63 -9.34 -6.46
C GLN A 141 5.73 -10.25 -5.24
N TRP A 142 6.11 -9.72 -4.06
CA TRP A 142 6.09 -10.50 -2.82
C TRP A 142 4.70 -11.07 -2.52
N ILE A 143 3.65 -10.23 -2.63
CA ILE A 143 2.27 -10.66 -2.39
C ILE A 143 1.84 -11.70 -3.44
N THR A 144 2.21 -11.50 -4.70
CA THR A 144 1.94 -12.47 -5.77
C THR A 144 2.63 -13.81 -5.50
N ASP A 145 3.90 -13.81 -5.14
CA ASP A 145 4.67 -15.02 -4.87
C ASP A 145 4.14 -15.75 -3.63
N LEU A 146 3.77 -15.03 -2.58
CA LEU A 146 3.11 -15.60 -1.41
C LEU A 146 1.75 -16.21 -1.79
N GLN A 147 0.97 -15.54 -2.63
CA GLN A 147 -0.30 -16.07 -3.12
C GLN A 147 -0.11 -17.36 -3.93
N LEU A 148 0.89 -17.41 -4.80
CA LEU A 148 1.17 -18.61 -5.61
C LEU A 148 1.74 -19.76 -4.77
N THR A 149 2.48 -19.46 -3.71
CA THR A 149 3.15 -20.48 -2.89
C THR A 149 2.23 -21.07 -1.83
N VAL A 150 1.45 -20.23 -1.13
CA VAL A 150 0.61 -20.65 -0.01
C VAL A 150 -0.84 -20.22 -0.14
N GLY A 151 -1.17 -19.47 -1.18
CA GLY A 151 -2.56 -19.14 -1.50
C GLY A 151 -3.30 -20.40 -1.93
N VAL A 152 -4.59 -20.38 -1.70
CA VAL A 152 -5.48 -21.45 -2.16
C VAL A 152 -6.29 -20.88 -3.30
N ASP A 153 -6.51 -21.67 -4.35
CA ASP A 153 -7.42 -21.27 -5.41
C ASP A 153 -8.87 -21.14 -4.85
N GLU A 154 -9.67 -20.33 -5.52
CA GLU A 154 -11.02 -20.00 -5.08
C GLU A 154 -11.90 -21.26 -4.93
N GLN A 155 -11.72 -22.25 -5.80
CA GLN A 155 -12.48 -23.49 -5.76
C GLN A 155 -12.12 -24.32 -4.51
N THR A 156 -10.85 -24.46 -4.21
CA THR A 156 -10.39 -25.17 -3.01
C THR A 156 -10.84 -24.46 -1.72
N GLU A 157 -10.87 -23.12 -1.69
CA GLU A 157 -11.42 -22.36 -0.55
C GLU A 157 -12.93 -22.57 -0.40
N GLN A 158 -13.69 -22.59 -1.50
CA GLN A 158 -15.12 -22.87 -1.49
C GLN A 158 -15.40 -24.30 -0.97
N GLU A 159 -14.67 -25.30 -1.44
CA GLU A 159 -14.78 -26.69 -0.96
C GLU A 159 -14.49 -26.79 0.54
N ARG A 160 -13.40 -26.18 1.00
CA ARG A 160 -13.05 -26.14 2.43
C ARG A 160 -14.09 -25.42 3.29
N ALA A 161 -14.61 -24.28 2.81
CA ALA A 161 -15.68 -23.56 3.48
C ALA A 161 -16.94 -24.41 3.60
N ARG A 162 -17.29 -25.13 2.53
CA ARG A 162 -18.40 -26.09 2.52
C ARG A 162 -18.20 -27.21 3.54
N ASP A 163 -17.01 -27.82 3.55
CA ASP A 163 -16.69 -28.91 4.48
C ASP A 163 -16.73 -28.47 5.94
N ARG A 164 -16.18 -27.28 6.24
CA ARG A 164 -16.24 -26.67 7.59
C ARG A 164 -17.68 -26.37 7.99
N PHE A 165 -18.51 -25.84 7.07
CA PHE A 165 -19.93 -25.60 7.30
C PHE A 165 -20.67 -26.91 7.58
N LEU A 166 -20.46 -27.94 6.78
CA LEU A 166 -21.06 -29.27 7.00
C LEU A 166 -20.60 -29.88 8.32
N ALA A 167 -19.36 -29.68 8.70
CA ALA A 167 -18.84 -30.12 10.01
C ALA A 167 -19.51 -29.39 11.18
N ALA A 168 -19.79 -28.07 11.02
CA ALA A 168 -20.50 -27.26 12.01
C ALA A 168 -22.00 -27.62 12.14
N LEU A 169 -22.59 -28.23 11.12
CA LEU A 169 -23.98 -28.74 11.15
C LEU A 169 -24.13 -30.06 11.94
N ARG A 170 -23.01 -30.69 12.36
CA ARG A 170 -23.09 -31.91 13.15
C ARG A 170 -23.80 -31.63 14.47
N PRO A 171 -24.73 -32.51 14.91
CA PRO A 171 -25.49 -32.31 16.14
C PRO A 171 -24.57 -32.24 17.35
N MET A 172 -24.88 -31.33 18.27
CA MET A 172 -24.21 -31.23 19.55
C MET A 172 -24.26 -32.55 20.33
N ARG A 173 -23.15 -32.87 20.98
CA ARG A 173 -23.05 -34.03 21.87
C ARG A 173 -23.54 -33.72 23.28
N SER A 174 -23.58 -32.44 23.70
CA SER A 174 -23.96 -32.00 25.03
C SER A 174 -24.54 -30.57 24.98
N ALA A 175 -25.58 -30.34 25.79
CA ALA A 175 -26.19 -29.01 25.94
C ALA A 175 -25.25 -27.95 26.53
N SER A 176 -24.21 -28.35 27.27
CA SER A 176 -23.18 -27.44 27.82
C SER A 176 -22.28 -26.84 26.75
N GLN A 177 -22.34 -27.32 25.51
CA GLN A 177 -21.54 -26.82 24.39
C GLN A 177 -22.34 -25.89 23.46
N TRP A 178 -23.56 -25.50 23.84
CA TRP A 178 -24.46 -24.70 23.01
C TRP A 178 -23.84 -23.42 22.50
N ASP A 179 -23.30 -22.60 23.39
CA ASP A 179 -22.74 -21.31 23.03
C ASP A 179 -21.54 -21.43 22.09
N THR A 180 -20.67 -22.42 22.36
CA THR A 180 -19.50 -22.68 21.53
C THR A 180 -19.90 -23.19 20.14
N TRP A 181 -20.90 -24.06 20.07
CA TRP A 181 -21.41 -24.59 18.82
C TRP A 181 -22.10 -23.52 18.01
N LEU A 182 -22.93 -22.67 18.63
CA LEU A 182 -23.62 -21.56 17.97
C LEU A 182 -22.64 -20.53 17.42
N ALA A 183 -21.62 -20.17 18.21
CA ALA A 183 -20.60 -19.24 17.76
C ALA A 183 -19.80 -19.78 16.57
N GLU A 184 -19.51 -21.08 16.53
CA GLU A 184 -18.83 -21.71 15.39
C GLU A 184 -19.74 -21.79 14.18
N TYR A 185 -21.02 -22.12 14.35
CA TYR A 185 -22.01 -22.15 13.29
C TYR A 185 -22.15 -20.77 12.63
N ASP A 186 -22.34 -19.71 13.42
CA ASP A 186 -22.46 -18.34 12.92
C ASP A 186 -21.20 -17.88 12.18
N ARG A 187 -20.01 -18.22 12.70
CA ARG A 187 -18.74 -17.94 12.06
C ARG A 187 -18.62 -18.59 10.69
N GLN A 188 -19.01 -19.85 10.56
CA GLN A 188 -18.96 -20.58 9.29
C GLN A 188 -20.01 -20.07 8.29
N LEU A 189 -21.20 -19.68 8.77
CA LEU A 189 -22.23 -19.09 7.94
C LEU A 189 -21.80 -17.74 7.35
N GLN A 190 -21.15 -16.89 8.15
CA GLN A 190 -20.61 -15.61 7.68
C GLN A 190 -19.52 -15.79 6.63
N ARG A 191 -18.58 -16.72 6.86
CA ARG A 191 -17.53 -17.06 5.90
C ARG A 191 -18.10 -17.54 4.57
N ARG A 192 -19.11 -18.41 4.60
CA ARG A 192 -19.78 -18.88 3.39
C ARG A 192 -20.42 -17.74 2.60
N ARG A 193 -21.15 -16.84 3.26
CA ARG A 193 -21.75 -15.66 2.62
C ARG A 193 -20.71 -14.77 1.96
N HIS A 194 -19.54 -14.61 2.58
CA HIS A 194 -18.47 -13.79 2.03
C HIS A 194 -17.83 -14.39 0.78
N ILE A 195 -17.74 -15.72 0.70
CA ILE A 195 -17.21 -16.47 -0.45
C ILE A 195 -18.22 -16.54 -1.59
N GLU A 196 -19.52 -16.70 -1.28
CA GLU A 196 -20.61 -16.79 -2.28
C GLU A 196 -21.05 -15.42 -2.83
N SER A 197 -20.63 -14.30 -2.23
CA SER A 197 -20.88 -12.95 -2.74
C SER A 197 -19.65 -12.47 -3.52
N PRO A 198 -19.56 -12.70 -4.85
CA PRO A 198 -18.57 -12.01 -5.65
C PRO A 198 -18.84 -10.50 -5.55
N SER A 199 -17.83 -9.75 -5.16
CA SER A 199 -17.89 -8.29 -5.16
C SER A 199 -18.13 -7.80 -6.59
N TYR A 200 -19.40 -7.59 -6.95
CA TYR A 200 -19.77 -6.76 -8.08
C TYR A 200 -19.40 -5.31 -7.73
N HIS A 201 -18.18 -4.95 -7.99
CA HIS A 201 -17.77 -3.56 -8.11
C HIS A 201 -17.40 -3.35 -9.58
N ASN A 202 -18.37 -2.73 -10.29
CA ASN A 202 -18.14 -2.04 -11.55
C ASN A 202 -17.13 -0.89 -11.38
#